data_655565199a8281a368c00d30bb39721b
#
_entry.id   655565199a8281a368c00d30bb39721b
#
_cell.length_a   1.000
_cell.length_b   1.000
_cell.length_c   1.000
_cell.angle_alpha   90.00
_cell.angle_beta   90.00
_cell.angle_gamma   90.00
#
_symmetry.space_group_name_H-M   'P 1'
#
loop_
_entity.id
_entity.type
_entity.pdbx_description
1 polymer ?
#
loop_
_entity_poly.entity_id
_entity_poly.type
_entity_poly.pdbx_seq_one_letter_code
_entity_poly.pdbx_strand_id
1 'polypeptide(L)'
;MATKTTTKTSSDTRFRWDDPLLLEQQLTDEERMIRDSARAYCQDKLAPRVLDAFRHERTDPAIFRELGALDMLGIVIPEEYGGAGLGYVSYGLVAREVERIDSGFRSMMSVQGSLVMVPINEFGTEAQKRKFLPKLATGEWIGCFGLTEPGHGSDPGGMISRAKKVDGGFVLNGTKSWITSSPFADVFIVWAKDDEGAIRGFILEKGWKGLSAPPIHGKVGLRTSLTGEIVMEEVFCPDENVFPEIRGLKGPFTCLNSARYGIAWGALGAAEDCWLRARRYVLERKQFGRPLAANQLIQKKLADMQTEIALGLQACLRLGRMKDEGTAAPEITSMLKRNSCGKALDIARLARDMMGGNGITDEFGVIRHLVNLEVVNTYEGTHDIHALILGRAQTGIAAFAN
;
A
#
# COMPACT_ATOMS: atom_id res chain seq x y z
N MET A 1 -30.24 -10.56 -53.13
CA MET A 1 -29.46 -11.10 -51.99
C MET A 1 -28.11 -10.43 -51.98
N ALA A 2 -27.88 -9.49 -51.09
CA ALA A 2 -26.62 -8.80 -50.96
C ALA A 2 -25.81 -9.48 -49.85
N THR A 3 -24.73 -10.13 -50.22
CA THR A 3 -23.75 -10.76 -49.32
C THR A 3 -23.00 -9.66 -48.56
N LYS A 4 -23.31 -9.55 -47.23
CA LYS A 4 -22.49 -8.74 -46.31
C LYS A 4 -21.13 -9.42 -46.12
N THR A 5 -20.13 -8.85 -46.77
CA THR A 5 -18.70 -9.21 -46.53
C THR A 5 -18.36 -8.59 -45.15
N THR A 6 -18.30 -9.40 -44.12
CA THR A 6 -17.71 -9.05 -42.83
C THR A 6 -16.19 -9.02 -43.03
N THR A 7 -15.61 -7.85 -43.13
CA THR A 7 -14.17 -7.64 -43.02
C THR A 7 -13.75 -8.05 -41.61
N LYS A 8 -13.14 -9.24 -41.48
CA LYS A 8 -12.35 -9.60 -40.29
C LYS A 8 -11.19 -8.62 -40.22
N THR A 9 -11.23 -7.69 -39.27
CA THR A 9 -10.04 -6.96 -38.84
C THR A 9 -9.01 -8.00 -38.41
N SER A 10 -7.85 -8.06 -39.07
CA SER A 10 -6.76 -8.93 -38.67
C SER A 10 -6.34 -8.53 -37.26
N SER A 11 -6.61 -9.38 -36.27
CA SER A 11 -6.10 -9.20 -34.91
C SER A 11 -4.58 -9.19 -34.98
N ASP A 12 -3.94 -8.13 -34.51
CA ASP A 12 -2.48 -8.08 -34.39
C ASP A 12 -2.05 -9.13 -33.35
N THR A 13 -1.46 -10.23 -33.84
CA THR A 13 -1.01 -11.36 -33.01
C THR A 13 0.45 -11.23 -32.59
N ARG A 14 1.09 -10.07 -32.79
CA ARG A 14 2.48 -9.86 -32.40
C ARG A 14 2.58 -9.83 -30.85
N PHE A 15 3.59 -10.51 -30.34
CA PHE A 15 3.89 -10.52 -28.92
C PHE A 15 4.33 -9.12 -28.45
N ARG A 16 3.59 -8.59 -27.49
CA ARG A 16 3.91 -7.33 -26.81
C ARG A 16 4.64 -7.65 -25.52
N TRP A 17 5.95 -7.52 -25.54
CA TRP A 17 6.77 -7.86 -24.37
C TRP A 17 6.50 -6.95 -23.17
N ASP A 18 6.03 -5.74 -23.37
CA ASP A 18 5.69 -4.74 -22.34
C ASP A 18 4.29 -4.93 -21.74
N ASP A 19 3.40 -5.61 -22.43
CA ASP A 19 2.05 -5.96 -22.00
C ASP A 19 1.59 -7.31 -22.58
N PRO A 20 2.24 -8.43 -22.16
CA PRO A 20 2.06 -9.73 -22.82
C PRO A 20 0.67 -10.33 -22.70
N LEU A 21 -0.08 -9.96 -21.66
CA LEU A 21 -1.47 -10.41 -21.41
C LEU A 21 -2.50 -9.32 -21.71
N LEU A 22 -2.08 -8.25 -22.40
CA LEU A 22 -2.95 -7.15 -22.85
C LEU A 22 -3.81 -6.56 -21.72
N LEU A 23 -3.18 -6.25 -20.58
CA LEU A 23 -3.82 -5.62 -19.43
C LEU A 23 -4.53 -4.33 -19.83
N GLU A 24 -3.88 -3.52 -20.66
CA GLU A 24 -4.39 -2.23 -21.14
C GLU A 24 -5.75 -2.35 -21.84
N GLN A 25 -6.00 -3.45 -22.55
CA GLN A 25 -7.27 -3.68 -23.25
C GLN A 25 -8.41 -4.09 -22.32
N GLN A 26 -8.10 -4.49 -21.09
CA GLN A 26 -9.06 -4.95 -20.08
C GLN A 26 -9.54 -3.84 -19.16
N LEU A 27 -8.91 -2.65 -19.25
CA LEU A 27 -9.27 -1.48 -18.47
C LEU A 27 -10.38 -0.68 -19.12
N THR A 28 -11.24 -0.06 -18.33
CA THR A 28 -12.21 0.93 -18.79
C THR A 28 -11.50 2.24 -19.17
N ASP A 29 -12.20 3.15 -19.85
CA ASP A 29 -11.64 4.47 -20.18
C ASP A 29 -11.33 5.29 -18.93
N GLU A 30 -12.19 5.23 -17.92
CA GLU A 30 -12.01 5.88 -16.63
C GLU A 30 -10.77 5.32 -15.88
N GLU A 31 -10.60 4.00 -15.83
CA GLU A 31 -9.44 3.35 -15.23
C GLU A 31 -8.13 3.72 -15.94
N ARG A 32 -8.15 3.84 -17.26
CA ARG A 32 -7.00 4.35 -18.03
C ARG A 32 -6.69 5.80 -17.69
N MET A 33 -7.72 6.64 -17.62
CA MET A 33 -7.55 8.08 -17.34
C MET A 33 -6.94 8.32 -15.95
N ILE A 34 -7.46 7.68 -14.90
CA ILE A 34 -6.90 7.83 -13.55
C ILE A 34 -5.47 7.28 -13.46
N ARG A 35 -5.18 6.13 -14.09
CA ARG A 35 -3.83 5.56 -14.16
C ARG A 35 -2.87 6.51 -14.88
N ASP A 36 -3.26 7.11 -16.01
CA ASP A 36 -2.40 8.01 -16.79
C ASP A 36 -2.14 9.31 -16.03
N SER A 37 -3.14 9.85 -15.33
CA SER A 37 -2.99 10.98 -14.42
C SER A 37 -1.99 10.66 -13.31
N ALA A 38 -2.13 9.50 -12.65
CA ALA A 38 -1.21 9.05 -11.62
C ALA A 38 0.21 8.89 -12.16
N ARG A 39 0.38 8.27 -13.33
CA ARG A 39 1.68 8.10 -13.99
C ARG A 39 2.34 9.44 -14.27
N ALA A 40 1.63 10.39 -14.86
CA ALA A 40 2.14 11.71 -15.16
C ALA A 40 2.61 12.43 -13.89
N TYR A 41 1.79 12.49 -12.86
CA TYR A 41 2.16 13.08 -11.58
C TYR A 41 3.39 12.39 -10.96
N CYS A 42 3.40 11.07 -10.93
CA CYS A 42 4.50 10.31 -10.35
C CYS A 42 5.83 10.56 -11.07
N GLN A 43 5.83 10.58 -12.40
CA GLN A 43 7.05 10.84 -13.18
C GLN A 43 7.51 12.31 -13.07
N ASP A 44 6.57 13.26 -13.11
CA ASP A 44 6.90 14.69 -13.17
C ASP A 44 7.20 15.28 -11.78
N LYS A 45 6.57 14.78 -10.73
CA LYS A 45 6.64 15.36 -9.38
C LYS A 45 7.32 14.47 -8.34
N LEU A 46 7.04 13.16 -8.30
CA LEU A 46 7.62 12.28 -7.29
C LEU A 46 9.02 11.77 -7.67
N ALA A 47 9.22 11.38 -8.92
CA ALA A 47 10.51 10.83 -9.38
C ALA A 47 11.70 11.79 -9.16
N PRO A 48 11.59 13.11 -9.42
CA PRO A 48 12.69 14.05 -9.15
C PRO A 48 13.05 14.21 -7.67
N ARG A 49 12.07 13.95 -6.75
CA ARG A 49 12.25 14.13 -5.31
C ARG A 49 12.78 12.88 -4.60
N VAL A 50 12.64 11.70 -5.22
CA VAL A 50 12.78 10.41 -4.54
C VAL A 50 14.18 10.17 -3.99
N LEU A 51 15.23 10.53 -4.75
CA LEU A 51 16.61 10.25 -4.35
C LEU A 51 17.04 11.09 -3.14
N ASP A 52 16.70 12.37 -3.12
CA ASP A 52 16.98 13.24 -1.98
C ASP A 52 16.18 12.81 -0.74
N ALA A 53 14.89 12.54 -0.91
CA ALA A 53 14.03 12.06 0.18
C ALA A 53 14.55 10.74 0.79
N PHE A 54 14.98 9.79 -0.05
CA PHE A 54 15.55 8.52 0.39
C PHE A 54 16.88 8.70 1.14
N ARG A 55 17.82 9.48 0.58
CA ARG A 55 19.14 9.73 1.19
C ARG A 55 19.05 10.37 2.57
N HIS A 56 18.16 11.34 2.70
CA HIS A 56 18.05 12.15 3.92
C HIS A 56 16.93 11.71 4.86
N GLU A 57 16.23 10.60 4.55
CA GLU A 57 15.10 10.10 5.36
C GLU A 57 14.04 11.19 5.59
N ARG A 58 13.61 11.83 4.51
CA ARG A 58 12.68 12.97 4.54
C ARG A 58 11.37 12.66 3.86
N THR A 59 10.31 13.19 4.44
CA THR A 59 8.97 13.21 3.84
C THR A 59 8.54 14.66 3.67
N ASP A 60 8.08 15.02 2.48
CA ASP A 60 7.44 16.30 2.22
C ASP A 60 5.91 16.16 2.41
N PRO A 61 5.32 16.75 3.48
CA PRO A 61 3.88 16.66 3.71
C PRO A 61 3.03 17.28 2.59
N ALA A 62 3.60 18.18 1.76
CA ALA A 62 2.90 18.78 0.63
C ALA A 62 2.42 17.71 -0.38
N ILE A 63 3.08 16.55 -0.45
CA ILE A 63 2.69 15.42 -1.30
C ILE A 63 1.25 14.99 -1.03
N PHE A 64 0.76 15.05 0.21
CA PHE A 64 -0.64 14.71 0.52
C PHE A 64 -1.62 15.65 -0.17
N ARG A 65 -1.37 16.96 -0.16
CA ARG A 65 -2.22 17.93 -0.86
C ARG A 65 -2.13 17.78 -2.38
N GLU A 66 -0.94 17.46 -2.89
CA GLU A 66 -0.75 17.20 -4.32
C GLU A 66 -1.54 15.97 -4.78
N LEU A 67 -1.49 14.86 -4.00
CA LEU A 67 -2.27 13.65 -4.25
C LEU A 67 -3.79 13.89 -4.07
N GLY A 68 -4.18 14.68 -3.05
CA GLY A 68 -5.56 15.04 -2.82
C GLY A 68 -6.16 15.88 -3.95
N ALA A 69 -5.38 16.82 -4.51
CA ALA A 69 -5.81 17.63 -5.66
C ALA A 69 -6.04 16.82 -6.95
N LEU A 70 -5.57 15.57 -6.98
CA LEU A 70 -5.73 14.62 -8.08
C LEU A 70 -6.68 13.46 -7.71
N ASP A 71 -7.43 13.58 -6.63
CA ASP A 71 -8.36 12.57 -6.10
C ASP A 71 -7.72 11.21 -5.78
N MET A 72 -6.39 11.18 -5.53
CA MET A 72 -5.63 9.94 -5.33
C MET A 72 -5.56 9.48 -3.88
N LEU A 73 -6.11 10.22 -2.92
CA LEU A 73 -6.16 9.82 -1.50
C LEU A 73 -7.47 9.11 -1.15
N GLY A 74 -8.61 9.63 -1.63
CA GLY A 74 -9.94 9.12 -1.33
C GLY A 74 -10.57 8.33 -2.47
N ILE A 75 -9.81 7.52 -3.21
CA ILE A 75 -10.26 6.88 -4.47
C ILE A 75 -11.56 6.08 -4.27
N VAL A 76 -11.66 5.26 -3.23
CA VAL A 76 -12.83 4.40 -2.95
C VAL A 76 -13.83 5.03 -1.96
N ILE A 77 -13.59 6.25 -1.52
CA ILE A 77 -14.49 6.96 -0.60
C ILE A 77 -15.59 7.63 -1.41
N PRO A 78 -16.86 7.58 -0.95
CA PRO A 78 -17.97 8.22 -1.65
C PRO A 78 -17.77 9.71 -1.90
N GLU A 79 -18.26 10.20 -3.04
CA GLU A 79 -18.18 11.63 -3.45
C GLU A 79 -18.84 12.56 -2.42
N GLU A 80 -19.93 12.14 -1.78
CA GLU A 80 -20.61 12.94 -0.74
C GLU A 80 -19.73 13.28 0.48
N TYR A 81 -18.62 12.55 0.68
CA TYR A 81 -17.61 12.81 1.69
C TYR A 81 -16.29 13.33 1.12
N GLY A 82 -16.30 13.77 -0.14
CA GLY A 82 -15.13 14.36 -0.80
C GLY A 82 -14.15 13.35 -1.40
N GLY A 83 -14.52 12.07 -1.49
CA GLY A 83 -13.75 11.06 -2.21
C GLY A 83 -14.06 11.05 -3.71
N ALA A 84 -13.38 10.20 -4.46
CA ALA A 84 -13.59 10.06 -5.90
C ALA A 84 -14.71 9.08 -6.27
N GLY A 85 -15.20 8.25 -5.35
CA GLY A 85 -16.26 7.27 -5.61
C GLY A 85 -15.90 6.18 -6.61
N LEU A 86 -14.59 5.98 -6.90
CA LEU A 86 -14.11 5.02 -7.89
C LEU A 86 -13.94 3.61 -7.32
N GLY A 87 -13.80 2.62 -8.22
CA GLY A 87 -13.60 1.22 -7.84
C GLY A 87 -12.18 0.87 -7.39
N TYR A 88 -12.05 -0.34 -6.87
CA TYR A 88 -10.77 -0.88 -6.39
C TYR A 88 -9.74 -1.06 -7.50
N VAL A 89 -10.16 -1.33 -8.77
CA VAL A 89 -9.21 -1.39 -9.89
C VAL A 89 -8.50 -0.05 -10.05
N SER A 90 -9.22 1.07 -10.01
CA SER A 90 -8.64 2.42 -10.05
C SER A 90 -7.64 2.64 -8.89
N TYR A 91 -8.00 2.25 -7.66
CA TYR A 91 -7.10 2.30 -6.52
C TYR A 91 -5.82 1.48 -6.74
N GLY A 92 -5.96 0.25 -7.25
CA GLY A 92 -4.82 -0.60 -7.55
C GLY A 92 -3.87 -0.01 -8.59
N LEU A 93 -4.42 0.55 -9.67
CA LEU A 93 -3.64 1.20 -10.73
C LEU A 93 -2.86 2.42 -10.22
N VAL A 94 -3.48 3.25 -9.39
CA VAL A 94 -2.79 4.39 -8.74
C VAL A 94 -1.68 3.89 -7.82
N ALA A 95 -1.96 2.90 -6.97
CA ALA A 95 -0.96 2.30 -6.09
C ALA A 95 0.25 1.75 -6.86
N ARG A 96 0.03 1.11 -8.01
CA ARG A 96 1.07 0.62 -8.92
C ARG A 96 1.97 1.75 -9.44
N GLU A 97 1.39 2.85 -9.92
CA GLU A 97 2.17 3.97 -10.47
C GLU A 97 2.95 4.72 -9.37
N VAL A 98 2.38 4.90 -8.17
CA VAL A 98 3.07 5.54 -7.05
C VAL A 98 4.22 4.66 -6.54
N GLU A 99 4.02 3.35 -6.38
CA GLU A 99 5.07 2.45 -5.89
C GLU A 99 6.14 2.15 -6.96
N ARG A 100 5.84 2.33 -8.23
CA ARG A 100 6.84 2.36 -9.31
C ARG A 100 7.93 3.40 -9.03
N ILE A 101 7.59 4.50 -8.36
CA ILE A 101 8.57 5.50 -7.91
C ILE A 101 9.20 5.07 -6.59
N ASP A 102 8.36 4.82 -5.55
CA ASP A 102 8.85 4.43 -4.23
C ASP A 102 7.76 3.82 -3.35
N SER A 103 8.08 2.72 -2.67
CA SER A 103 7.15 2.07 -1.73
C SER A 103 6.79 2.96 -0.53
N GLY A 104 7.65 3.90 -0.14
CA GLY A 104 7.35 4.84 0.94
C GLY A 104 6.22 5.80 0.55
N PHE A 105 6.25 6.36 -0.65
CA PHE A 105 5.19 7.23 -1.15
C PHE A 105 3.85 6.47 -1.27
N ARG A 106 3.88 5.22 -1.78
CA ARG A 106 2.66 4.40 -1.82
C ARG A 106 2.16 4.08 -0.41
N SER A 107 3.05 3.83 0.56
CA SER A 107 2.66 3.58 1.95
C SER A 107 1.91 4.77 2.55
N MET A 108 2.40 6.01 2.34
CA MET A 108 1.73 7.23 2.78
C MET A 108 0.31 7.35 2.20
N MET A 109 0.17 7.20 0.88
CA MET A 109 -1.13 7.23 0.18
C MET A 109 -2.07 6.14 0.71
N SER A 110 -1.58 4.92 0.85
CA SER A 110 -2.37 3.77 1.29
C SER A 110 -2.83 3.89 2.75
N VAL A 111 -1.97 4.37 3.65
CA VAL A 111 -2.35 4.63 5.04
C VAL A 111 -3.47 5.66 5.10
N GLN A 112 -3.33 6.78 4.39
CA GLN A 112 -4.35 7.82 4.33
C GLN A 112 -5.70 7.26 3.83
N GLY A 113 -5.71 6.60 2.68
CA GLY A 113 -6.94 6.09 2.06
C GLY A 113 -7.51 4.88 2.80
N SER A 114 -6.71 3.82 2.94
CA SER A 114 -7.22 2.50 3.38
C SER A 114 -7.26 2.32 4.89
N LEU A 115 -6.34 2.94 5.64
CA LEU A 115 -6.22 2.72 7.09
C LEU A 115 -6.80 3.86 7.93
N VAL A 116 -7.00 5.06 7.32
CA VAL A 116 -7.60 6.21 8.00
C VAL A 116 -8.99 6.50 7.47
N MET A 117 -9.15 6.72 6.16
CA MET A 117 -10.44 7.09 5.60
C MET A 117 -11.43 5.92 5.55
N VAL A 118 -10.99 4.72 5.18
CA VAL A 118 -11.85 3.53 5.15
C VAL A 118 -12.48 3.24 6.52
N PRO A 119 -11.76 3.16 7.66
CA PRO A 119 -12.43 2.91 8.95
C PRO A 119 -13.40 4.02 9.35
N ILE A 120 -13.13 5.29 9.03
CA ILE A 120 -14.08 6.37 9.27
C ILE A 120 -15.34 6.19 8.42
N ASN A 121 -15.18 5.81 7.14
CA ASN A 121 -16.32 5.54 6.25
C ASN A 121 -17.13 4.32 6.67
N GLU A 122 -16.47 3.24 7.08
CA GLU A 122 -17.15 1.98 7.40
C GLU A 122 -17.77 1.96 8.80
N PHE A 123 -17.11 2.57 9.79
CA PHE A 123 -17.45 2.44 11.20
C PHE A 123 -17.82 3.77 11.89
N GLY A 124 -17.57 4.88 11.22
CA GLY A 124 -17.86 6.21 11.76
C GLY A 124 -19.33 6.57 11.71
N THR A 125 -19.75 7.42 12.65
CA THR A 125 -21.05 8.10 12.60
C THR A 125 -21.07 9.09 11.43
N GLU A 126 -22.25 9.52 11.02
CA GLU A 126 -22.40 10.56 9.99
C GLU A 126 -21.65 11.85 10.34
N ALA A 127 -21.68 12.23 11.62
CA ALA A 127 -20.93 13.40 12.11
C ALA A 127 -19.41 13.23 11.93
N GLN A 128 -18.87 12.03 12.26
CA GLN A 128 -17.46 11.72 12.08
C GLN A 128 -17.07 11.74 10.58
N LYS A 129 -17.87 11.13 9.72
CA LYS A 129 -17.63 11.12 8.26
C LYS A 129 -17.53 12.54 7.71
N ARG A 130 -18.52 13.39 8.01
CA ARG A 130 -18.56 14.80 7.53
C ARG A 130 -17.46 15.67 8.12
N LYS A 131 -17.02 15.37 9.35
CA LYS A 131 -15.93 16.11 10.01
C LYS A 131 -14.56 15.79 9.39
N PHE A 132 -14.27 14.50 9.19
CA PHE A 132 -12.91 14.05 8.91
C PHE A 132 -12.64 13.76 7.42
N LEU A 133 -13.56 13.09 6.71
CA LEU A 133 -13.29 12.57 5.38
C LEU A 133 -12.95 13.66 4.35
N PRO A 134 -13.67 14.81 4.26
CA PRO A 134 -13.35 15.81 3.25
C PRO A 134 -11.95 16.39 3.38
N LYS A 135 -11.48 16.62 4.60
CA LYS A 135 -10.14 17.17 4.86
C LYS A 135 -9.03 16.14 4.65
N LEU A 136 -9.31 14.88 4.91
CA LEU A 136 -8.40 13.77 4.63
C LEU A 136 -8.31 13.51 3.12
N ALA A 137 -9.41 13.58 2.39
CA ALA A 137 -9.45 13.37 0.94
C ALA A 137 -8.64 14.44 0.18
N THR A 138 -8.72 15.69 0.59
CA THR A 138 -7.94 16.80 0.01
C THR A 138 -6.48 16.83 0.47
N GLY A 139 -6.10 16.00 1.46
CA GLY A 139 -4.77 16.06 2.08
C GLY A 139 -4.53 17.33 2.92
N GLU A 140 -5.59 18.09 3.26
CA GLU A 140 -5.51 19.17 4.25
C GLU A 140 -5.12 18.63 5.62
N TRP A 141 -5.73 17.51 6.01
CA TRP A 141 -5.36 16.73 7.18
C TRP A 141 -4.69 15.42 6.79
N ILE A 142 -3.68 15.07 7.56
CA ILE A 142 -2.92 13.84 7.40
C ILE A 142 -3.30 12.89 8.53
N GLY A 143 -3.59 11.64 8.18
CA GLY A 143 -3.93 10.61 9.15
C GLY A 143 -2.85 9.56 9.33
N CYS A 144 -2.93 8.85 10.46
CA CYS A 144 -2.11 7.66 10.73
C CYS A 144 -2.93 6.57 11.42
N PHE A 145 -2.38 5.34 11.46
CA PHE A 145 -3.08 4.16 11.93
C PHE A 145 -2.27 3.42 13.00
N GLY A 146 -2.71 3.49 14.24
CA GLY A 146 -2.06 2.93 15.43
C GLY A 146 -2.66 1.59 15.85
N LEU A 147 -2.13 0.48 15.32
CA LEU A 147 -2.48 -0.88 15.73
C LEU A 147 -1.31 -1.58 16.43
N THR A 148 -0.17 -1.67 15.73
CA THR A 148 1.04 -2.36 16.15
C THR A 148 1.66 -1.74 17.40
N GLU A 149 2.08 -2.57 18.34
CA GLU A 149 2.80 -2.17 19.56
C GLU A 149 4.23 -2.74 19.56
N PRO A 150 5.14 -2.19 20.37
CA PRO A 150 6.52 -2.70 20.45
C PRO A 150 6.60 -4.22 20.70
N GLY A 151 5.69 -4.79 21.51
CA GLY A 151 5.64 -6.22 21.83
C GLY A 151 4.63 -7.03 20.99
N HIS A 152 3.80 -6.40 20.17
CA HIS A 152 2.66 -7.04 19.48
C HIS A 152 2.55 -6.60 18.02
N GLY A 153 3.30 -7.26 17.13
CA GLY A 153 3.27 -7.06 15.69
C GLY A 153 2.34 -8.06 14.99
N SER A 154 2.79 -9.30 14.82
CA SER A 154 2.00 -10.37 14.18
C SER A 154 0.83 -10.88 15.02
N ASP A 155 0.84 -10.60 16.30
CA ASP A 155 -0.27 -10.85 17.25
C ASP A 155 -0.88 -9.53 17.76
N PRO A 156 -1.67 -8.81 16.97
CA PRO A 156 -2.30 -7.57 17.41
C PRO A 156 -3.39 -7.81 18.48
N GLY A 157 -3.90 -9.02 18.62
CA GLY A 157 -4.84 -9.39 19.68
C GLY A 157 -4.22 -9.33 21.07
N GLY A 158 -2.91 -9.52 21.17
CA GLY A 158 -2.15 -9.41 22.41
C GLY A 158 -1.93 -7.98 22.90
N MET A 159 -2.32 -6.94 22.14
CA MET A 159 -2.05 -5.53 22.50
C MET A 159 -2.33 -5.21 23.97
N ILE A 160 -1.50 -4.32 24.52
CA ILE A 160 -1.59 -3.89 25.92
C ILE A 160 -2.10 -2.46 26.10
N SER A 161 -2.20 -1.65 25.03
CA SER A 161 -2.84 -0.33 25.10
C SER A 161 -4.27 -0.45 25.64
N ARG A 162 -4.63 0.45 26.54
CA ARG A 162 -5.92 0.45 27.25
C ARG A 162 -6.68 1.75 27.04
N ALA A 163 -8.00 1.61 26.99
CA ALA A 163 -8.96 2.71 26.94
C ALA A 163 -9.95 2.52 28.10
N LYS A 164 -9.72 3.20 29.21
CA LYS A 164 -10.58 3.15 30.39
C LYS A 164 -11.80 4.04 30.19
N LYS A 165 -13.01 3.51 30.38
CA LYS A 165 -14.25 4.30 30.33
C LYS A 165 -14.29 5.28 31.47
N VAL A 166 -14.62 6.54 31.19
CA VAL A 166 -14.86 7.61 32.15
C VAL A 166 -16.11 8.38 31.73
N ASP A 167 -16.52 9.36 32.53
CA ASP A 167 -17.64 10.22 32.18
C ASP A 167 -17.37 11.00 30.90
N GLY A 168 -18.26 10.91 29.91
CA GLY A 168 -18.17 11.59 28.61
C GLY A 168 -17.13 11.04 27.62
N GLY A 169 -16.43 9.92 27.92
CA GLY A 169 -15.42 9.39 26.99
C GLY A 169 -14.57 8.26 27.53
N PHE A 170 -13.35 8.19 27.05
CA PHE A 170 -12.34 7.22 27.45
C PHE A 170 -11.00 7.90 27.71
N VAL A 171 -10.21 7.33 28.62
CA VAL A 171 -8.82 7.72 28.86
C VAL A 171 -7.91 6.63 28.29
N LEU A 172 -7.05 6.99 27.33
CA LEU A 172 -6.18 6.06 26.64
C LEU A 172 -4.76 6.12 27.19
N ASN A 173 -4.16 4.93 27.36
CA ASN A 173 -2.77 4.74 27.76
C ASN A 173 -2.13 3.64 26.93
N GLY A 174 -0.88 3.85 26.49
CA GLY A 174 -0.10 2.88 25.75
C GLY A 174 0.75 3.49 24.65
N THR A 175 1.46 2.63 23.92
CA THR A 175 2.35 3.06 22.83
C THR A 175 2.10 2.22 21.58
N LYS A 176 1.97 2.88 20.44
CA LYS A 176 1.97 2.24 19.12
C LYS A 176 3.29 2.51 18.42
N SER A 177 3.80 1.55 17.67
CA SER A 177 5.12 1.62 17.04
C SER A 177 5.03 1.31 15.55
N TRP A 178 6.00 1.80 14.78
CA TRP A 178 6.08 1.65 13.32
C TRP A 178 4.92 2.33 12.57
N ILE A 179 4.48 3.49 13.05
CA ILE A 179 3.31 4.18 12.53
C ILE A 179 3.70 5.17 11.44
N THR A 180 3.34 4.86 10.21
CA THR A 180 3.53 5.73 9.04
C THR A 180 2.84 7.06 9.25
N SER A 181 3.55 8.15 9.00
CA SER A 181 3.10 9.54 9.06
C SER A 181 2.75 10.08 10.46
N SER A 182 2.84 9.29 11.55
CA SER A 182 2.47 9.76 12.89
C SER A 182 3.16 11.06 13.32
N PRO A 183 4.47 11.32 13.01
CA PRO A 183 5.12 12.54 13.50
C PRO A 183 4.53 13.86 12.97
N PHE A 184 3.76 13.82 11.88
CA PHE A 184 3.11 15.01 11.31
C PHE A 184 1.60 14.82 11.11
N ALA A 185 1.03 13.71 11.61
CA ALA A 185 -0.41 13.44 11.50
C ALA A 185 -1.26 14.45 12.27
N ASP A 186 -2.42 14.78 11.72
CA ASP A 186 -3.46 15.59 12.35
C ASP A 186 -4.53 14.70 12.98
N VAL A 187 -4.73 13.48 12.43
CA VAL A 187 -5.74 12.50 12.85
C VAL A 187 -5.08 11.15 13.09
N PHE A 188 -5.38 10.52 14.22
CA PHE A 188 -4.80 9.24 14.64
C PHE A 188 -5.93 8.23 14.84
N ILE A 189 -6.02 7.21 13.98
CA ILE A 189 -6.90 6.06 14.19
C ILE A 189 -6.18 5.07 15.08
N VAL A 190 -6.65 4.92 16.33
CA VAL A 190 -5.97 4.08 17.33
C VAL A 190 -6.89 2.95 17.79
N TRP A 191 -6.31 1.76 17.90
CA TRP A 191 -7.00 0.58 18.45
C TRP A 191 -6.44 0.26 19.84
N ALA A 192 -7.33 0.15 20.81
CA ALA A 192 -6.99 -0.16 22.20
C ALA A 192 -8.07 -1.03 22.86
N LYS A 193 -7.72 -1.77 23.91
CA LYS A 193 -8.65 -2.60 24.67
C LYS A 193 -9.41 -1.74 25.69
N ASP A 194 -10.73 -1.87 25.73
CA ASP A 194 -11.56 -1.28 26.76
C ASP A 194 -11.48 -2.08 28.09
N ASP A 195 -12.26 -1.66 29.09
CA ASP A 195 -12.28 -2.29 30.42
C ASP A 195 -12.75 -3.76 30.39
N GLU A 196 -13.49 -4.15 29.36
CA GLU A 196 -13.94 -5.55 29.12
C GLU A 196 -12.90 -6.38 28.35
N GLY A 197 -11.79 -5.76 27.92
CA GLY A 197 -10.75 -6.37 27.09
C GLY A 197 -11.10 -6.41 25.60
N ALA A 198 -12.21 -5.81 25.18
CA ALA A 198 -12.59 -5.73 23.78
C ALA A 198 -11.81 -4.62 23.06
N ILE A 199 -11.29 -4.93 21.87
CA ILE A 199 -10.58 -3.95 21.03
C ILE A 199 -11.60 -2.99 20.42
N ARG A 200 -11.36 -1.69 20.60
CA ARG A 200 -12.17 -0.60 20.05
C ARG A 200 -11.33 0.37 19.26
N GLY A 201 -11.95 1.11 18.34
CA GLY A 201 -11.31 2.14 17.53
C GLY A 201 -11.63 3.54 18.02
N PHE A 202 -10.61 4.39 18.04
CA PHE A 202 -10.65 5.77 18.53
C PHE A 202 -10.07 6.70 17.46
N ILE A 203 -10.67 7.89 17.31
CA ILE A 203 -10.16 8.96 16.44
C ILE A 203 -9.56 10.04 17.35
N LEU A 204 -8.24 10.05 17.50
CA LEU A 204 -7.54 11.07 18.27
C LEU A 204 -7.12 12.21 17.35
N GLU A 205 -7.03 13.43 17.88
CA GLU A 205 -6.65 14.61 17.11
C GLU A 205 -5.36 15.22 17.66
N LYS A 206 -4.56 15.78 16.78
CA LYS A 206 -3.29 16.44 17.09
C LYS A 206 -3.48 17.53 18.16
N GLY A 207 -2.54 17.61 19.07
CA GLY A 207 -2.54 18.61 20.12
C GLY A 207 -3.32 18.24 21.37
N TRP A 208 -3.97 17.06 21.41
CA TRP A 208 -4.60 16.60 22.64
C TRP A 208 -3.55 16.34 23.73
N LYS A 209 -3.89 16.73 24.97
CA LYS A 209 -3.00 16.54 26.12
C LYS A 209 -2.64 15.06 26.30
N GLY A 210 -1.36 14.77 26.48
CA GLY A 210 -0.84 13.41 26.66
C GLY A 210 -0.58 12.64 25.37
N LEU A 211 -0.95 13.19 24.20
CA LEU A 211 -0.68 12.58 22.89
C LEU A 211 0.63 13.11 22.29
N SER A 212 1.55 12.23 21.97
CA SER A 212 2.80 12.58 21.26
C SER A 212 3.15 11.50 20.22
N ALA A 213 3.93 11.89 19.20
CA ALA A 213 4.28 11.01 18.11
C ALA A 213 5.75 11.21 17.68
N PRO A 214 6.72 10.72 18.48
CA PRO A 214 8.13 10.86 18.17
C PRO A 214 8.52 10.04 16.92
N PRO A 215 9.43 10.56 16.07
CA PRO A 215 9.90 9.84 14.88
C PRO A 215 10.84 8.69 15.23
N ILE A 216 10.80 7.64 14.39
CA ILE A 216 11.77 6.55 14.36
C ILE A 216 12.74 6.83 13.21
N HIS A 217 14.05 6.91 13.54
CA HIS A 217 15.12 7.16 12.58
C HIS A 217 15.96 5.90 12.30
N GLY A 218 16.70 5.93 11.20
CA GLY A 218 17.67 4.87 10.86
C GLY A 218 17.05 3.68 10.14
N LYS A 219 15.84 3.79 9.62
CA LYS A 219 15.28 2.76 8.73
C LYS A 219 16.13 2.66 7.46
N VAL A 220 16.37 1.42 6.99
CA VAL A 220 17.08 1.18 5.72
C VAL A 220 16.13 1.10 4.53
N GLY A 221 14.84 0.81 4.75
CA GLY A 221 13.78 0.84 3.75
C GLY A 221 12.66 1.83 4.13
N LEU A 222 11.82 2.19 3.15
CA LEU A 222 10.74 3.20 3.25
C LEU A 222 11.25 4.55 3.81
N ARG A 223 12.45 4.96 3.42
CA ARG A 223 13.07 6.18 3.95
C ARG A 223 12.40 7.46 3.46
N THR A 224 11.61 7.40 2.38
CA THR A 224 10.78 8.51 1.89
C THR A 224 9.50 8.71 2.70
N SER A 225 9.17 7.76 3.59
CA SER A 225 8.00 7.79 4.45
C SER A 225 8.42 7.90 5.90
N LEU A 226 8.24 9.08 6.51
CA LEU A 226 8.51 9.27 7.93
C LEU A 226 7.59 8.38 8.76
N THR A 227 8.20 7.64 9.66
CA THR A 227 7.54 6.66 10.53
C THR A 227 7.85 7.02 11.98
N GLY A 228 6.90 6.87 12.87
CA GLY A 228 7.09 7.17 14.28
C GLY A 228 6.33 6.23 15.20
N GLU A 229 6.19 6.67 16.42
CA GLU A 229 5.35 6.04 17.43
C GLU A 229 4.08 6.88 17.63
N ILE A 230 3.13 6.35 18.40
CA ILE A 230 2.04 7.10 19.02
C ILE A 230 2.12 6.78 20.51
N VAL A 231 2.46 7.77 21.33
CA VAL A 231 2.53 7.63 22.77
C VAL A 231 1.33 8.31 23.39
N MET A 232 0.59 7.57 24.22
CA MET A 232 -0.62 8.02 24.89
C MET A 232 -0.41 7.92 26.41
N GLU A 233 -0.43 9.07 27.06
CA GLU A 233 -0.31 9.23 28.52
C GLU A 233 -1.54 9.97 29.03
N GLU A 234 -2.53 9.23 29.55
CA GLU A 234 -3.82 9.77 30.02
C GLU A 234 -4.54 10.63 28.96
N VAL A 235 -4.56 10.19 27.71
CA VAL A 235 -5.24 10.91 26.60
C VAL A 235 -6.74 10.75 26.72
N PHE A 236 -7.46 11.84 27.00
CA PHE A 236 -8.93 11.83 26.98
C PHE A 236 -9.46 11.86 25.55
N CYS A 237 -10.26 10.86 25.18
CA CYS A 237 -10.99 10.77 23.91
C CYS A 237 -12.49 10.87 24.21
N PRO A 238 -13.21 11.90 23.75
CA PRO A 238 -14.64 12.03 23.96
C PRO A 238 -15.43 10.94 23.22
N ASP A 239 -16.63 10.60 23.72
CA ASP A 239 -17.48 9.55 23.14
C ASP A 239 -17.79 9.79 21.65
N GLU A 240 -17.89 11.05 21.21
CA GLU A 240 -18.12 11.42 19.82
C GLU A 240 -16.98 11.05 18.86
N ASN A 241 -15.78 10.76 19.39
CA ASN A 241 -14.60 10.34 18.62
C ASN A 241 -14.32 8.83 18.71
N VAL A 242 -15.26 8.05 19.26
CA VAL A 242 -15.17 6.58 19.33
C VAL A 242 -15.98 5.97 18.19
N PHE A 243 -15.48 4.93 17.53
CA PHE A 243 -16.29 4.15 16.60
C PHE A 243 -17.37 3.37 17.37
N PRO A 244 -18.66 3.62 17.11
CA PRO A 244 -19.71 3.21 18.05
C PRO A 244 -19.91 1.69 18.14
N GLU A 245 -19.94 0.99 17.01
CA GLU A 245 -20.41 -0.39 16.94
C GLU A 245 -19.31 -1.44 16.79
N ILE A 246 -18.10 -1.03 16.39
CA ILE A 246 -17.05 -1.99 16.09
C ILE A 246 -16.32 -2.45 17.33
N ARG A 247 -16.25 -3.76 17.52
CA ARG A 247 -15.53 -4.42 18.62
C ARG A 247 -14.71 -5.59 18.10
N GLY A 248 -13.55 -5.83 18.71
CA GLY A 248 -12.63 -6.92 18.37
C GLY A 248 -11.77 -6.63 17.13
N LEU A 249 -11.05 -7.66 16.68
CA LEU A 249 -10.09 -7.56 15.56
C LEU A 249 -10.74 -7.37 14.19
N LYS A 250 -12.05 -7.55 14.05
CA LYS A 250 -12.76 -7.32 12.78
C LYS A 250 -12.52 -5.90 12.25
N GLY A 251 -12.54 -4.90 13.16
CA GLY A 251 -12.31 -3.50 12.78
C GLY A 251 -10.97 -3.29 12.06
N PRO A 252 -9.83 -3.47 12.76
CA PRO A 252 -8.52 -3.27 12.14
C PRO A 252 -8.27 -4.21 10.96
N PHE A 253 -8.80 -5.44 10.94
CA PHE A 253 -8.59 -6.37 9.82
C PHE A 253 -9.36 -5.99 8.56
N THR A 254 -10.52 -5.35 8.68
CA THR A 254 -11.23 -4.77 7.54
C THR A 254 -10.36 -3.70 6.86
N CYS A 255 -9.77 -2.80 7.65
CA CYS A 255 -8.87 -1.76 7.14
C CYS A 255 -7.64 -2.36 6.46
N LEU A 256 -6.98 -3.31 7.13
CA LEU A 256 -5.81 -4.01 6.60
C LEU A 256 -6.13 -4.76 5.30
N ASN A 257 -7.33 -5.32 5.15
CA ASN A 257 -7.72 -6.00 3.92
C ASN A 257 -7.80 -5.03 2.72
N SER A 258 -8.22 -3.79 2.94
CA SER A 258 -8.19 -2.74 1.91
C SER A 258 -6.75 -2.33 1.58
N ALA A 259 -5.91 -2.08 2.60
CA ALA A 259 -4.52 -1.67 2.40
C ALA A 259 -3.67 -2.76 1.71
N ARG A 260 -3.80 -4.02 2.13
CA ARG A 260 -3.11 -5.18 1.53
C ARG A 260 -3.38 -5.35 0.05
N TYR A 261 -4.59 -5.00 -0.40
CA TYR A 261 -4.91 -4.97 -1.82
C TYR A 261 -4.05 -3.96 -2.59
N GLY A 262 -3.94 -2.72 -2.09
CA GLY A 262 -3.07 -1.70 -2.68
C GLY A 262 -1.59 -2.10 -2.66
N ILE A 263 -1.13 -2.81 -1.62
CA ILE A 263 0.23 -3.37 -1.55
C ILE A 263 0.47 -4.41 -2.65
N ALA A 264 -0.51 -5.28 -2.93
CA ALA A 264 -0.37 -6.30 -3.96
C ALA A 264 -0.13 -5.70 -5.36
N TRP A 265 -0.82 -4.61 -5.69
CA TRP A 265 -0.59 -3.87 -6.92
C TRP A 265 0.72 -3.06 -6.90
N GLY A 266 0.95 -2.34 -5.81
CA GLY A 266 2.11 -1.46 -5.67
C GLY A 266 3.43 -2.20 -5.80
N ALA A 267 3.58 -3.33 -5.12
CA ALA A 267 4.79 -4.15 -5.19
C ALA A 267 5.14 -4.57 -6.63
N LEU A 268 4.13 -4.84 -7.47
CA LEU A 268 4.35 -5.13 -8.89
C LEU A 268 4.81 -3.89 -9.65
N GLY A 269 4.36 -2.69 -9.29
CA GLY A 269 4.88 -1.44 -9.85
C GLY A 269 6.38 -1.24 -9.58
N ALA A 270 6.82 -1.51 -8.34
CA ALA A 270 8.24 -1.51 -7.99
C ALA A 270 9.03 -2.59 -8.76
N ALA A 271 8.45 -3.79 -8.92
CA ALA A 271 9.03 -4.86 -9.71
C ALA A 271 9.22 -4.47 -11.18
N GLU A 272 8.22 -3.80 -11.77
CA GLU A 272 8.30 -3.30 -13.16
C GLU A 272 9.42 -2.26 -13.31
N ASP A 273 9.57 -1.32 -12.39
CA ASP A 273 10.65 -0.33 -12.45
C ASP A 273 12.02 -1.03 -12.36
N CYS A 274 12.18 -1.99 -11.47
CA CYS A 274 13.40 -2.81 -11.36
C CYS A 274 13.71 -3.56 -12.66
N TRP A 275 12.70 -4.22 -13.23
CA TRP A 275 12.81 -4.96 -14.48
C TRP A 275 13.19 -4.05 -15.66
N LEU A 276 12.53 -2.90 -15.82
CA LEU A 276 12.78 -1.97 -16.90
C LEU A 276 14.17 -1.33 -16.79
N ARG A 277 14.61 -0.97 -15.59
CA ARG A 277 15.97 -0.45 -15.33
C ARG A 277 17.04 -1.49 -15.65
N ALA A 278 16.86 -2.72 -15.15
CA ALA A 278 17.79 -3.81 -15.42
C ALA A 278 17.84 -4.13 -16.92
N ARG A 279 16.67 -4.20 -17.61
CA ARG A 279 16.60 -4.42 -19.05
C ARG A 279 17.36 -3.35 -19.83
N ARG A 280 17.14 -2.07 -19.54
CA ARG A 280 17.87 -0.95 -20.18
C ARG A 280 19.36 -1.11 -19.98
N TYR A 281 19.77 -1.31 -18.72
CA TYR A 281 21.18 -1.44 -18.37
C TYR A 281 21.88 -2.58 -19.13
N VAL A 282 21.31 -3.78 -19.20
CA VAL A 282 21.95 -4.92 -19.85
C VAL A 282 21.97 -4.83 -21.39
N LEU A 283 21.10 -4.02 -21.99
CA LEU A 283 21.14 -3.70 -23.41
C LEU A 283 22.29 -2.72 -23.73
N GLU A 284 22.57 -1.79 -22.85
CA GLU A 284 23.58 -0.74 -23.04
C GLU A 284 24.99 -1.19 -22.59
N ARG A 285 25.06 -1.87 -21.43
CA ARG A 285 26.33 -2.30 -20.83
C ARG A 285 26.98 -3.42 -21.62
N LYS A 286 28.24 -3.19 -22.06
CA LYS A 286 29.04 -4.18 -22.77
C LYS A 286 30.13 -4.77 -21.89
N GLN A 287 30.30 -6.07 -21.95
CA GLN A 287 31.45 -6.83 -21.44
C GLN A 287 31.81 -7.92 -22.45
N PHE A 288 33.09 -8.28 -22.53
CA PHE A 288 33.58 -9.24 -23.50
C PHE A 288 33.19 -8.89 -24.97
N GLY A 289 33.15 -7.58 -25.29
CA GLY A 289 32.87 -7.07 -26.62
C GLY A 289 31.39 -7.02 -27.04
N ARG A 290 30.44 -7.44 -26.19
CA ARG A 290 28.99 -7.48 -26.50
C ARG A 290 28.10 -7.04 -25.35
N PRO A 291 26.84 -6.64 -25.62
CA PRO A 291 25.88 -6.30 -24.55
C PRO A 291 25.69 -7.47 -23.58
N LEU A 292 25.48 -7.17 -22.27
CA LEU A 292 25.16 -8.19 -21.27
C LEU A 292 23.89 -8.98 -21.63
N ALA A 293 22.95 -8.35 -22.32
CA ALA A 293 21.71 -8.96 -22.79
C ALA A 293 21.95 -10.13 -23.77
N ALA A 294 23.13 -10.25 -24.40
CA ALA A 294 23.49 -11.39 -25.26
C ALA A 294 23.81 -12.68 -24.45
N ASN A 295 23.84 -12.61 -23.13
CA ASN A 295 24.09 -13.74 -22.23
C ASN A 295 22.78 -14.47 -21.92
N GLN A 296 22.78 -15.82 -22.09
CA GLN A 296 21.61 -16.65 -21.84
C GLN A 296 21.07 -16.53 -20.40
N LEU A 297 21.95 -16.43 -19.38
CA LEU A 297 21.53 -16.27 -17.99
C LEU A 297 20.83 -14.92 -17.73
N ILE A 298 21.23 -13.88 -18.45
CA ILE A 298 20.58 -12.55 -18.40
C ILE A 298 19.20 -12.60 -19.04
N GLN A 299 19.10 -13.22 -20.23
CA GLN A 299 17.80 -13.38 -20.92
C GLN A 299 16.81 -14.22 -20.10
N LYS A 300 17.29 -15.30 -19.46
CA LYS A 300 16.45 -16.10 -18.55
C LYS A 300 15.91 -15.25 -17.41
N LYS A 301 16.75 -14.46 -16.73
CA LYS A 301 16.32 -13.58 -15.63
C LYS A 301 15.26 -12.56 -16.11
N LEU A 302 15.44 -11.95 -17.27
CA LEU A 302 14.45 -11.03 -17.85
C LEU A 302 13.11 -11.72 -18.15
N ALA A 303 13.15 -12.95 -18.66
CA ALA A 303 11.94 -13.73 -18.95
C ALA A 303 11.20 -14.12 -17.65
N ASP A 304 11.93 -14.57 -16.62
CA ASP A 304 11.35 -14.89 -15.32
C ASP A 304 10.65 -13.67 -14.69
N MET A 305 11.31 -12.48 -14.70
CA MET A 305 10.74 -11.23 -14.19
C MET A 305 9.45 -10.85 -14.92
N GLN A 306 9.47 -10.85 -16.26
CA GLN A 306 8.31 -10.53 -17.09
C GLN A 306 7.13 -11.44 -16.79
N THR A 307 7.39 -12.75 -16.70
CA THR A 307 6.35 -13.77 -16.45
C THR A 307 5.65 -13.51 -15.12
N GLU A 308 6.41 -13.33 -14.03
CA GLU A 308 5.85 -13.11 -12.68
C GLU A 308 5.08 -11.79 -12.60
N ILE A 309 5.57 -10.72 -13.22
CA ILE A 309 4.88 -9.43 -13.28
C ILE A 309 3.55 -9.57 -14.03
N ALA A 310 3.57 -10.17 -15.21
CA ALA A 310 2.37 -10.30 -16.04
C ALA A 310 1.28 -11.13 -15.36
N LEU A 311 1.63 -12.27 -14.77
CA LEU A 311 0.69 -13.11 -14.02
C LEU A 311 0.17 -12.40 -12.77
N GLY A 312 1.05 -11.73 -12.03
CA GLY A 312 0.68 -10.97 -10.83
C GLY A 312 -0.31 -9.85 -11.12
N LEU A 313 -0.08 -9.06 -12.19
CA LEU A 313 -0.98 -7.98 -12.60
C LEU A 313 -2.37 -8.49 -13.01
N GLN A 314 -2.45 -9.62 -13.73
CA GLN A 314 -3.73 -10.24 -14.09
C GLN A 314 -4.50 -10.73 -12.84
N ALA A 315 -3.80 -11.34 -11.89
CA ALA A 315 -4.41 -11.76 -10.64
C ALA A 315 -4.91 -10.56 -9.81
N CYS A 316 -4.13 -9.47 -9.76
CA CYS A 316 -4.53 -8.24 -9.10
C CYS A 316 -5.75 -7.58 -9.77
N LEU A 317 -5.80 -7.54 -11.11
CA LEU A 317 -6.97 -7.05 -11.84
C LEU A 317 -8.21 -7.88 -11.50
N ARG A 318 -8.11 -9.22 -11.51
CA ARG A 318 -9.25 -10.08 -11.14
C ARG A 318 -9.70 -9.80 -9.70
N LEU A 319 -8.78 -9.68 -8.74
CA LEU A 319 -9.15 -9.33 -7.36
C LEU A 319 -9.83 -7.97 -7.27
N GLY A 320 -9.37 -6.95 -8.03
CA GLY A 320 -10.03 -5.65 -8.11
C GLY A 320 -11.48 -5.76 -8.54
N ARG A 321 -11.75 -6.46 -9.64
CA ARG A 321 -13.12 -6.72 -10.10
C ARG A 321 -13.95 -7.44 -9.03
N MET A 322 -13.40 -8.47 -8.38
CA MET A 322 -14.10 -9.18 -7.30
C MET A 322 -14.42 -8.27 -6.10
N LYS A 323 -13.54 -7.31 -5.77
CA LYS A 323 -13.82 -6.33 -4.70
C LYS A 323 -14.93 -5.37 -5.09
N ASP A 324 -14.95 -4.91 -6.33
CA ASP A 324 -16.00 -4.04 -6.86
C ASP A 324 -17.35 -4.79 -6.95
N GLU A 325 -17.32 -6.09 -7.22
CA GLU A 325 -18.47 -7.00 -7.20
C GLU A 325 -18.91 -7.43 -5.78
N GLY A 326 -18.14 -7.12 -4.73
CA GLY A 326 -18.41 -7.56 -3.36
C GLY A 326 -18.22 -9.07 -3.12
N THR A 327 -17.47 -9.77 -3.99
CA THR A 327 -17.28 -11.23 -3.95
C THR A 327 -15.91 -11.68 -3.44
N ALA A 328 -15.02 -10.73 -3.09
CA ALA A 328 -13.65 -11.02 -2.68
C ALA A 328 -13.57 -11.48 -1.22
N ALA A 329 -13.23 -12.74 -0.98
CA ALA A 329 -12.86 -13.22 0.35
C ALA A 329 -11.51 -12.63 0.80
N PRO A 330 -11.31 -12.34 2.10
CA PRO A 330 -10.06 -11.77 2.62
C PRO A 330 -8.81 -12.60 2.33
N GLU A 331 -8.95 -13.93 2.25
CA GLU A 331 -7.88 -14.85 1.93
C GLU A 331 -7.29 -14.61 0.54
N ILE A 332 -8.12 -14.18 -0.43
CA ILE A 332 -7.64 -13.86 -1.79
C ILE A 332 -6.69 -12.65 -1.73
N THR A 333 -7.03 -11.64 -0.94
CA THR A 333 -6.15 -10.48 -0.71
C THR A 333 -4.83 -10.91 -0.04
N SER A 334 -4.91 -11.80 0.97
CA SER A 334 -3.72 -12.38 1.61
C SER A 334 -2.84 -13.15 0.63
N MET A 335 -3.44 -13.94 -0.26
CA MET A 335 -2.74 -14.70 -1.30
C MET A 335 -1.98 -13.77 -2.24
N LEU A 336 -2.63 -12.69 -2.71
CA LEU A 336 -2.00 -11.79 -3.68
C LEU A 336 -0.99 -10.85 -3.03
N LYS A 337 -1.23 -10.35 -1.81
CA LYS A 337 -0.22 -9.58 -1.07
C LYS A 337 1.05 -10.43 -0.88
N ARG A 338 0.90 -11.66 -0.41
CA ARG A 338 2.02 -12.59 -0.24
C ARG A 338 2.77 -12.83 -1.55
N ASN A 339 2.06 -13.18 -2.61
CA ASN A 339 2.67 -13.50 -3.92
C ASN A 339 3.38 -12.27 -4.51
N SER A 340 2.69 -11.15 -4.64
CA SER A 340 3.22 -9.95 -5.29
C SER A 340 4.44 -9.40 -4.56
N CYS A 341 4.41 -9.32 -3.21
CA CYS A 341 5.55 -8.84 -2.43
C CYS A 341 6.76 -9.76 -2.53
N GLY A 342 6.57 -11.08 -2.41
CA GLY A 342 7.65 -12.05 -2.52
C GLY A 342 8.30 -12.04 -3.90
N LYS A 343 7.48 -12.04 -4.97
CA LYS A 343 7.96 -11.98 -6.35
C LYS A 343 8.65 -10.66 -6.69
N ALA A 344 8.10 -9.53 -6.21
CA ALA A 344 8.73 -8.23 -6.40
C ALA A 344 10.10 -8.16 -5.73
N LEU A 345 10.24 -8.71 -4.52
CA LEU A 345 11.52 -8.77 -3.82
C LEU A 345 12.55 -9.64 -4.57
N ASP A 346 12.14 -10.80 -5.08
CA ASP A 346 13.00 -11.65 -5.91
C ASP A 346 13.43 -10.93 -7.18
N ILE A 347 12.52 -10.23 -7.85
CA ILE A 347 12.80 -9.43 -9.06
C ILE A 347 13.80 -8.31 -8.74
N ALA A 348 13.63 -7.59 -7.62
CA ALA A 348 14.56 -6.54 -7.22
C ALA A 348 15.98 -7.10 -6.94
N ARG A 349 16.09 -8.27 -6.32
CA ARG A 349 17.36 -8.97 -6.11
C ARG A 349 18.02 -9.37 -7.42
N LEU A 350 17.25 -9.91 -8.37
CA LEU A 350 17.75 -10.24 -9.70
C LEU A 350 18.21 -8.99 -10.48
N ALA A 351 17.43 -7.90 -10.44
CA ALA A 351 17.78 -6.64 -11.07
C ALA A 351 19.09 -6.08 -10.52
N ARG A 352 19.23 -6.05 -9.19
CA ARG A 352 20.46 -5.63 -8.51
C ARG A 352 21.66 -6.49 -8.95
N ASP A 353 21.49 -7.81 -9.01
CA ASP A 353 22.53 -8.75 -9.42
C ASP A 353 22.97 -8.50 -10.87
N MET A 354 22.01 -8.34 -11.80
CA MET A 354 22.28 -8.09 -13.23
C MET A 354 23.05 -6.79 -13.49
N MET A 355 22.97 -5.81 -12.57
CA MET A 355 23.65 -4.51 -12.66
C MET A 355 25.02 -4.51 -11.99
N GLY A 356 25.43 -5.61 -11.35
CA GLY A 356 26.74 -5.73 -10.69
C GLY A 356 26.98 -4.64 -9.64
N GLY A 357 28.15 -4.00 -9.66
CA GLY A 357 28.51 -2.92 -8.74
C GLY A 357 27.56 -1.72 -8.81
N ASN A 358 27.05 -1.38 -10.00
CA ASN A 358 26.08 -0.29 -10.17
C ASN A 358 24.75 -0.58 -9.50
N GLY A 359 24.38 -1.86 -9.36
CA GLY A 359 23.18 -2.27 -8.65
C GLY A 359 23.19 -2.04 -7.13
N ILE A 360 24.34 -1.66 -6.55
CA ILE A 360 24.52 -1.41 -5.13
C ILE A 360 24.32 0.08 -4.78
N THR A 361 24.42 0.97 -5.78
CA THR A 361 24.30 2.41 -5.56
C THR A 361 22.88 2.88 -5.74
N ASP A 362 22.46 3.86 -4.94
CA ASP A 362 21.09 4.40 -4.98
C ASP A 362 20.77 5.18 -6.27
N GLU A 363 21.81 5.66 -6.98
CA GLU A 363 21.72 6.35 -8.27
C GLU A 363 20.98 5.50 -9.32
N PHE A 364 21.19 4.19 -9.32
CA PHE A 364 20.55 3.28 -10.28
C PHE A 364 19.16 2.83 -9.85
N GLY A 365 18.74 3.13 -8.61
CA GLY A 365 17.40 2.97 -8.08
C GLY A 365 17.01 1.56 -7.64
N VAL A 366 17.61 0.50 -8.18
CA VAL A 366 17.19 -0.89 -7.87
C VAL A 366 17.45 -1.28 -6.42
N ILE A 367 18.56 -0.83 -5.81
CA ILE A 367 18.85 -1.12 -4.40
C ILE A 367 17.82 -0.45 -3.48
N ARG A 368 17.35 0.74 -3.81
CA ARG A 368 16.29 1.44 -3.07
C ARG A 368 15.00 0.62 -3.07
N HIS A 369 14.58 0.12 -4.24
CA HIS A 369 13.43 -0.77 -4.32
C HIS A 369 13.65 -2.07 -3.54
N LEU A 370 14.84 -2.66 -3.60
CA LEU A 370 15.16 -3.89 -2.88
C LEU A 370 14.97 -3.71 -1.36
N VAL A 371 15.59 -2.69 -0.76
CA VAL A 371 15.45 -2.47 0.69
C VAL A 371 14.04 -2.04 1.09
N ASN A 372 13.32 -1.33 0.23
CA ASN A 372 11.91 -1.03 0.44
C ASN A 372 11.06 -2.30 0.43
N LEU A 373 11.29 -3.20 -0.53
CA LEU A 373 10.52 -4.44 -0.69
C LEU A 373 10.78 -5.45 0.44
N GLU A 374 11.93 -5.41 1.12
CA GLU A 374 12.12 -6.16 2.37
C GLU A 374 11.11 -5.71 3.44
N VAL A 375 10.83 -4.40 3.54
CA VAL A 375 9.80 -3.88 4.45
C VAL A 375 8.40 -4.24 3.95
N VAL A 376 8.11 -4.07 2.66
CA VAL A 376 6.81 -4.38 2.04
C VAL A 376 6.46 -5.86 2.21
N ASN A 377 7.43 -6.76 2.14
CA ASN A 377 7.24 -8.19 2.39
C ASN A 377 6.99 -8.50 3.88
N THR A 378 7.37 -7.59 4.79
CA THR A 378 7.32 -7.79 6.24
C THR A 378 6.05 -7.20 6.88
N TYR A 379 5.65 -5.97 6.52
CA TYR A 379 4.56 -5.26 7.19
C TYR A 379 3.16 -5.72 6.74
N GLU A 380 2.14 -5.26 7.49
CA GLU A 380 0.72 -5.58 7.26
C GLU A 380 0.43 -7.09 7.14
N GLY A 381 1.09 -7.85 7.97
CA GLY A 381 1.19 -9.31 7.89
C GLY A 381 2.44 -9.73 7.11
N THR A 382 3.33 -10.45 7.78
CA THR A 382 4.52 -11.00 7.13
C THR A 382 4.15 -12.00 6.04
N HIS A 383 5.10 -12.27 5.15
CA HIS A 383 4.95 -13.31 4.12
C HIS A 383 4.45 -14.65 4.70
N ASP A 384 4.95 -15.02 5.90
CA ASP A 384 4.59 -16.26 6.58
C ASP A 384 3.22 -16.17 7.25
N ILE A 385 2.85 -15.05 7.86
CA ILE A 385 1.49 -14.86 8.42
C ILE A 385 0.44 -15.04 7.32
N HIS A 386 0.67 -14.52 6.12
CA HIS A 386 -0.24 -14.76 4.99
C HIS A 386 -0.26 -16.23 4.55
N ALA A 387 0.87 -16.95 4.62
CA ALA A 387 0.89 -18.39 4.38
C ALA A 387 0.03 -19.14 5.40
N LEU A 388 0.10 -18.78 6.68
CA LEU A 388 -0.70 -19.37 7.75
C LEU A 388 -2.21 -19.10 7.61
N ILE A 389 -2.59 -17.89 7.16
CA ILE A 389 -3.98 -17.56 6.81
C ILE A 389 -4.50 -18.51 5.73
N LEU A 390 -3.72 -18.72 4.65
CA LEU A 390 -4.07 -19.60 3.55
C LEU A 390 -4.07 -21.07 3.96
N GLY A 391 -3.11 -21.49 4.80
CA GLY A 391 -3.05 -22.82 5.37
C GLY A 391 -4.30 -23.15 6.18
N ARG A 392 -4.71 -22.25 7.05
CA ARG A 392 -5.97 -22.37 7.82
C ARG A 392 -7.19 -22.48 6.90
N ALA A 393 -7.26 -21.63 5.87
CA ALA A 393 -8.40 -21.66 4.95
C ALA A 393 -8.55 -22.99 4.20
N GLN A 394 -7.42 -23.67 3.90
CA GLN A 394 -7.40 -24.94 3.20
C GLN A 394 -7.66 -26.15 4.13
N THR A 395 -7.17 -26.10 5.37
CA THR A 395 -7.16 -27.24 6.28
C THR A 395 -8.21 -27.15 7.38
N GLY A 396 -8.76 -25.96 7.65
CA GLY A 396 -9.61 -25.70 8.80
C GLY A 396 -8.84 -25.62 10.14
N ILE A 397 -7.52 -25.83 10.14
CA ILE A 397 -6.68 -25.89 11.35
C ILE A 397 -5.85 -24.60 11.46
N ALA A 398 -6.00 -23.87 12.57
CA ALA A 398 -5.16 -22.72 12.85
C ALA A 398 -3.75 -23.17 13.29
N ALA A 399 -2.70 -22.54 12.72
CA ALA A 399 -1.32 -22.81 13.12
C ALA A 399 -0.99 -22.27 14.52
N PHE A 400 -1.72 -21.24 14.96
CA PHE A 400 -1.68 -20.70 16.32
C PHE A 400 -3.04 -21.02 16.94
N ALA A 401 -3.10 -22.07 17.76
CA ALA A 401 -4.22 -22.38 18.63
C ALA A 401 -3.77 -22.09 20.07
N ASN A 402 -4.53 -21.25 20.77
CA ASN A 402 -4.45 -21.16 22.22
C ASN A 402 -5.32 -22.25 22.83
#